data_100841cbbc367e32af2fa31d34847a4a
#
_entry.id   100841cbbc367e32af2fa31d34847a4a
#
_cell.length_a   1.000
_cell.length_b   1.000
_cell.length_c   1.000
_cell.angle_alpha   90.00
_cell.angle_beta   90.00
_cell.angle_gamma   90.00
#
_symmetry.space_group_name_H-M   'P 1'
#
loop_
_entity.id
_entity.type
_entity.pdbx_description
1 polymer ?
#
loop_
_entity_poly.entity_id
_entity_poly.type
_entity_poly.pdbx_seq_one_letter_code
_entity_poly.pdbx_strand_id
1 'polypeptide(L)'
;MKQKLTLRRVLASAVAALAAAAAVWLLCRWVGYDLQLRVGNQPVYEIVNDDYTRVIDLPEEGFDQAVPLQAGESLYGVRLRFSTHGQLYRAGMVMVDLCDAAGNELRQAAGNYANVFDDNFTGFSFGAPYTAEQAETVYLHIYNAVEWEGPLGLWASETAVKDLPLTADGKSQNATLALQYMTDYSGSWPTRLAN
;
A
#
# COMPACT_ATOMS: atom_id res chain seq x y z
N MET A 1 -62.85 -1.87 -2.52
CA MET A 1 -62.69 -1.50 -1.10
C MET A 1 -61.23 -1.02 -0.88
N LYS A 2 -60.98 0.30 -0.70
CA LYS A 2 -59.67 0.83 -0.35
C LYS A 2 -59.52 0.70 1.18
N GLN A 3 -58.69 -0.22 1.65
CA GLN A 3 -58.33 -0.28 3.06
C GLN A 3 -57.60 1.01 3.44
N LYS A 4 -58.22 1.83 4.31
CA LYS A 4 -57.54 2.95 4.94
C LYS A 4 -56.41 2.38 5.81
N LEU A 5 -55.17 2.50 5.36
CA LEU A 5 -54.01 2.21 6.21
C LEU A 5 -54.11 3.14 7.43
N THR A 6 -54.30 2.60 8.60
CA THR A 6 -54.35 3.41 9.83
C THR A 6 -52.92 3.90 10.12
N LEU A 7 -52.78 5.16 10.49
CA LEU A 7 -51.51 5.81 10.84
C LEU A 7 -50.65 4.93 11.79
N ARG A 8 -51.31 4.21 12.73
CA ARG A 8 -50.67 3.25 13.63
C ARG A 8 -49.97 2.12 12.89
N ARG A 9 -50.51 1.58 11.80
CA ARG A 9 -49.86 0.48 11.03
C ARG A 9 -48.67 0.99 10.26
N VAL A 10 -48.75 2.21 9.70
CA VAL A 10 -47.63 2.86 9.00
C VAL A 10 -46.48 3.13 9.98
N LEU A 11 -46.79 3.68 11.16
CA LEU A 11 -45.80 3.92 12.21
C LEU A 11 -45.15 2.62 12.70
N ALA A 12 -45.94 1.58 12.96
CA ALA A 12 -45.40 0.26 13.39
C ALA A 12 -44.50 -0.36 12.34
N SER A 13 -44.83 -0.26 11.05
CA SER A 13 -43.99 -0.74 9.96
C SER A 13 -42.69 0.05 9.85
N ALA A 14 -42.74 1.37 10.02
CA ALA A 14 -41.52 2.20 9.99
C ALA A 14 -40.58 1.89 11.17
N VAL A 15 -41.14 1.73 12.38
CA VAL A 15 -40.36 1.34 13.56
C VAL A 15 -39.74 -0.05 13.37
N ALA A 16 -40.48 -1.04 12.85
CA ALA A 16 -39.98 -2.36 12.58
C ALA A 16 -38.86 -2.35 11.53
N ALA A 17 -38.98 -1.55 10.48
CA ALA A 17 -37.94 -1.40 9.46
C ALA A 17 -36.65 -0.76 10.01
N LEU A 18 -36.78 0.27 10.87
CA LEU A 18 -35.65 0.89 11.54
C LEU A 18 -34.96 -0.07 12.52
N ALA A 19 -35.73 -0.84 13.28
CA ALA A 19 -35.18 -1.83 14.19
C ALA A 19 -34.44 -2.97 13.43
N ALA A 20 -34.99 -3.41 12.30
CA ALA A 20 -34.33 -4.39 11.45
C ALA A 20 -33.02 -3.84 10.85
N ALA A 21 -33.01 -2.60 10.36
CA ALA A 21 -31.82 -1.94 9.84
C ALA A 21 -30.73 -1.78 10.92
N ALA A 22 -31.13 -1.39 12.14
CA ALA A 22 -30.22 -1.29 13.28
C ALA A 22 -29.65 -2.64 13.70
N ALA A 23 -30.48 -3.69 13.68
CA ALA A 23 -30.02 -5.05 14.00
C ALA A 23 -29.02 -5.57 12.97
N VAL A 24 -29.27 -5.36 11.67
CA VAL A 24 -28.34 -5.72 10.59
C VAL A 24 -27.04 -4.93 10.74
N TRP A 25 -27.10 -3.63 11.03
CA TRP A 25 -25.92 -2.80 11.24
C TRP A 25 -25.07 -3.27 12.42
N LEU A 26 -25.72 -3.58 13.57
CA LEU A 26 -25.07 -4.12 14.76
C LEU A 26 -24.43 -5.50 14.49
N LEU A 27 -25.14 -6.35 13.75
CA LEU A 27 -24.66 -7.69 13.39
C LEU A 27 -23.41 -7.59 12.49
N CYS A 28 -23.43 -6.71 11.48
CA CYS A 28 -22.29 -6.44 10.62
C CYS A 28 -21.10 -5.91 11.41
N ARG A 29 -21.34 -5.07 12.41
CA ARG A 29 -20.29 -4.55 13.29
C ARG A 29 -19.75 -5.58 14.27
N TRP A 30 -20.59 -6.48 14.78
CA TRP A 30 -20.24 -7.49 15.78
C TRP A 30 -19.47 -8.67 15.15
N VAL A 31 -19.75 -9.02 13.91
CA VAL A 31 -19.07 -10.11 13.17
C VAL A 31 -17.69 -9.67 12.66
N GLY A 32 -17.27 -8.40 12.92
CA GLY A 32 -15.99 -7.89 12.41
C GLY A 32 -15.93 -7.82 10.88
N TYR A 33 -17.04 -8.11 10.21
CA TYR A 33 -17.25 -7.67 8.86
C TYR A 33 -17.44 -6.18 8.96
N ASP A 34 -16.30 -5.46 8.99
CA ASP A 34 -16.28 -4.23 8.29
C ASP A 34 -16.81 -4.57 6.90
N LEU A 35 -18.07 -4.24 6.66
CA LEU A 35 -18.59 -4.10 5.31
C LEU A 35 -17.90 -2.84 4.73
N GLN A 36 -16.59 -2.83 4.76
CA GLN A 36 -15.75 -2.28 3.75
C GLN A 36 -16.12 -3.09 2.51
N LEU A 37 -17.24 -2.72 1.93
CA LEU A 37 -17.44 -2.95 0.53
C LEU A 37 -16.16 -2.47 -0.08
N ARG A 38 -15.27 -3.40 -0.45
CA ARG A 38 -13.97 -3.13 -1.08
C ARG A 38 -14.07 -2.27 -2.35
N VAL A 39 -15.27 -1.91 -2.73
CA VAL A 39 -15.66 -0.98 -3.79
C VAL A 39 -15.33 0.48 -3.46
N GLY A 40 -14.73 0.78 -2.32
CA GLY A 40 -14.41 2.16 -1.93
C GLY A 40 -13.08 2.36 -1.22
N ASN A 41 -12.42 1.32 -0.75
CA ASN A 41 -11.11 1.43 -0.10
C ASN A 41 -9.98 1.16 -1.10
N GLN A 42 -9.83 2.05 -2.05
CA GLN A 42 -8.63 2.09 -2.87
C GLN A 42 -7.55 2.84 -2.08
N PRO A 43 -6.35 2.29 -1.97
CA PRO A 43 -5.25 3.04 -1.38
C PRO A 43 -5.00 4.31 -2.19
N VAL A 44 -4.75 5.41 -1.48
CA VAL A 44 -4.32 6.68 -2.10
C VAL A 44 -2.83 6.58 -2.31
N TYR A 45 -2.40 6.84 -3.55
CA TYR A 45 -1.00 6.83 -3.91
C TYR A 45 -0.51 8.24 -4.19
N GLU A 46 0.61 8.59 -3.59
CA GLU A 46 1.36 9.79 -3.91
C GLU A 46 2.56 9.42 -4.78
N ILE A 47 2.70 10.07 -5.92
CA ILE A 47 3.83 9.86 -6.83
C ILE A 47 5.04 10.56 -6.24
N VAL A 48 6.07 9.79 -5.93
CA VAL A 48 7.35 10.29 -5.39
C VAL A 48 8.36 10.46 -6.51
N ASN A 49 8.47 9.45 -7.37
CA ASN A 49 9.28 9.48 -8.58
C ASN A 49 8.59 8.65 -9.67
N ASP A 50 8.23 9.29 -10.76
CA ASP A 50 7.68 8.67 -11.98
C ASP A 50 8.65 8.67 -13.16
N ASP A 51 9.89 9.14 -12.94
CA ASP A 51 10.98 8.98 -13.91
C ASP A 51 11.49 7.54 -13.86
N TYR A 52 11.29 6.82 -14.96
CA TYR A 52 11.66 5.42 -15.13
C TYR A 52 12.39 5.23 -16.47
N THR A 53 13.54 5.84 -16.58
CA THR A 53 14.34 5.88 -17.82
C THR A 53 15.33 4.72 -17.93
N ARG A 54 15.64 4.05 -16.80
CA ARG A 54 16.52 2.88 -16.78
C ARG A 54 16.04 1.80 -15.84
N VAL A 55 16.45 0.56 -16.12
CA VAL A 55 16.28 -0.59 -15.22
C VAL A 55 17.59 -0.83 -14.48
N ILE A 56 17.52 -1.12 -13.20
CA ILE A 56 18.62 -1.58 -12.37
C ILE A 56 18.23 -2.95 -11.83
N ASP A 57 19.04 -3.98 -12.10
CA ASP A 57 18.78 -5.32 -11.60
C ASP A 57 18.93 -5.34 -10.08
N LEU A 58 18.01 -6.05 -9.41
CA LEU A 58 17.99 -6.19 -7.97
C LEU A 58 19.23 -7.00 -7.54
N PRO A 59 20.16 -6.38 -6.80
CA PRO A 59 21.39 -7.05 -6.39
C PRO A 59 21.13 -8.05 -5.27
N GLU A 60 22.14 -8.87 -4.96
CA GLU A 60 22.02 -9.93 -3.96
C GLU A 60 21.73 -9.39 -2.55
N GLU A 61 22.37 -8.28 -2.16
CA GLU A 61 22.16 -7.63 -0.87
C GLU A 61 20.96 -6.66 -0.88
N GLY A 62 20.33 -6.45 -2.05
CA GLY A 62 19.13 -5.59 -2.18
C GLY A 62 19.44 -4.12 -2.43
N PHE A 63 18.35 -3.34 -2.42
CA PHE A 63 18.36 -1.88 -2.51
C PHE A 63 17.95 -1.27 -1.18
N ASP A 64 18.56 -0.14 -0.81
CA ASP A 64 18.07 0.76 0.22
C ASP A 64 17.67 2.09 -0.42
N GLN A 65 16.39 2.38 -0.43
CA GLN A 65 15.83 3.63 -0.94
C GLN A 65 15.40 4.52 0.23
N ALA A 66 16.02 5.69 0.36
CA ALA A 66 15.63 6.64 1.40
C ALA A 66 14.21 7.19 1.16
N VAL A 67 13.50 7.38 2.26
CA VAL A 67 12.11 7.87 2.35
C VAL A 67 12.05 8.94 3.44
N PRO A 68 12.12 10.23 3.11
CA PRO A 68 11.92 11.29 4.08
C PRO A 68 10.44 11.39 4.44
N LEU A 69 10.14 11.42 5.74
CA LEU A 69 8.79 11.59 6.28
C LEU A 69 8.75 12.84 7.18
N GLN A 70 7.65 13.57 7.13
CA GLN A 70 7.38 14.67 8.04
C GLN A 70 6.70 14.17 9.33
N ALA A 71 6.75 14.94 10.40
CA ALA A 71 6.06 14.62 11.64
C ALA A 71 4.55 14.44 11.41
N GLY A 72 3.99 13.31 11.87
CA GLY A 72 2.58 12.95 11.69
C GLY A 72 2.24 12.30 10.35
N GLU A 73 3.19 12.21 9.43
CA GLU A 73 3.00 11.56 8.14
C GLU A 73 2.95 10.04 8.31
N SER A 74 2.01 9.39 7.61
CA SER A 74 1.78 7.94 7.70
C SER A 74 2.06 7.26 6.37
N LEU A 75 2.82 6.18 6.41
CA LEU A 75 3.13 5.32 5.28
C LEU A 75 2.47 3.95 5.47
N TYR A 76 1.50 3.64 4.63
CA TYR A 76 0.75 2.36 4.65
C TYR A 76 1.40 1.29 3.79
N GLY A 77 2.30 1.68 2.93
CA GLY A 77 2.99 0.82 1.99
C GLY A 77 3.58 1.62 0.84
N VAL A 78 4.05 0.89 -0.17
CA VAL A 78 4.68 1.49 -1.34
C VAL A 78 4.25 0.76 -2.62
N ARG A 79 4.41 1.41 -3.76
CA ARG A 79 4.40 0.76 -5.07
C ARG A 79 5.72 0.99 -5.75
N LEU A 80 6.28 -0.08 -6.26
CA LEU A 80 7.54 -0.09 -7.00
C LEU A 80 7.27 -0.57 -8.43
N ARG A 81 7.95 0.03 -9.40
CA ARG A 81 7.84 -0.39 -10.79
C ARG A 81 8.93 -1.38 -11.12
N PHE A 82 8.51 -2.58 -11.51
CA PHE A 82 9.41 -3.68 -11.81
C PHE A 82 9.64 -3.86 -13.29
N SER A 83 10.80 -4.43 -13.62
CA SER A 83 11.07 -5.07 -14.90
C SER A 83 11.36 -6.55 -14.66
N THR A 84 10.64 -7.40 -15.36
CA THR A 84 10.92 -8.84 -15.43
C THR A 84 11.72 -9.21 -16.67
N HIS A 85 12.23 -8.21 -17.39
CA HIS A 85 12.91 -8.38 -18.68
C HIS A 85 12.05 -9.15 -19.70
N GLY A 86 10.73 -8.95 -19.65
CA GLY A 86 9.76 -9.63 -20.52
C GLY A 86 9.51 -11.09 -20.15
N GLN A 87 9.95 -11.56 -18.99
CA GLN A 87 9.77 -12.94 -18.54
C GLN A 87 8.58 -13.07 -17.59
N LEU A 88 8.02 -14.26 -17.51
CA LEU A 88 6.97 -14.62 -16.55
C LEU A 88 7.57 -15.55 -15.51
N TYR A 89 7.71 -15.07 -14.30
CA TYR A 89 8.20 -15.85 -13.17
C TYR A 89 7.03 -16.52 -12.43
N ARG A 90 7.27 -17.72 -11.91
CA ARG A 90 6.29 -18.49 -11.14
C ARG A 90 6.70 -18.69 -9.69
N ALA A 91 7.98 -18.63 -9.42
CA ALA A 91 8.54 -18.79 -8.09
C ALA A 91 9.45 -17.62 -7.74
N GLY A 92 9.54 -17.32 -6.46
CA GLY A 92 10.32 -16.23 -5.92
C GLY A 92 9.46 -15.31 -5.06
N MET A 93 10.11 -14.60 -4.16
CA MET A 93 9.49 -13.64 -3.26
C MET A 93 10.40 -12.42 -3.10
N VAL A 94 9.85 -11.26 -3.38
CA VAL A 94 10.50 -9.99 -3.08
C VAL A 94 9.97 -9.48 -1.74
N MET A 95 10.88 -9.03 -0.90
CA MET A 95 10.59 -8.40 0.39
C MET A 95 10.81 -6.90 0.29
N VAL A 96 10.02 -6.16 1.02
CA VAL A 96 10.15 -4.72 1.19
C VAL A 96 10.01 -4.42 2.68
N ASP A 97 11.13 -4.17 3.33
CA ASP A 97 11.19 -3.83 4.73
C ASP A 97 11.33 -2.31 4.86
N LEU A 98 10.56 -1.72 5.74
CA LEU A 98 10.74 -0.33 6.15
C LEU A 98 11.64 -0.35 7.38
N CYS A 99 12.81 0.30 7.30
CA CYS A 99 13.81 0.30 8.35
C CYS A 99 14.12 1.72 8.84
N ASP A 100 14.52 1.83 10.09
CA ASP A 100 15.10 3.07 10.63
C ASP A 100 16.54 3.29 10.12
N ALA A 101 17.14 4.43 10.49
CA ALA A 101 18.52 4.76 10.12
C ALA A 101 19.58 3.82 10.73
N ALA A 102 19.24 3.01 11.73
CA ALA A 102 20.09 2.00 12.33
C ALA A 102 19.93 0.61 11.67
N GLY A 103 18.98 0.48 10.72
CA GLY A 103 18.66 -0.77 10.05
C GLY A 103 17.66 -1.65 10.80
N ASN A 104 17.01 -1.15 11.85
CA ASN A 104 15.98 -1.92 12.54
C ASN A 104 14.69 -1.92 11.72
N GLU A 105 14.08 -3.09 11.55
CA GLU A 105 12.80 -3.25 10.86
C GLU A 105 11.66 -2.59 11.63
N LEU A 106 10.97 -1.68 10.97
CA LEU A 106 9.77 -1.01 11.47
C LEU A 106 8.49 -1.66 10.94
N ARG A 107 8.49 -2.04 9.66
CA ARG A 107 7.39 -2.70 8.95
C ARG A 107 7.95 -3.60 7.86
N GLN A 108 7.17 -4.60 7.47
CA GLN A 108 7.54 -5.53 6.41
C GLN A 108 6.36 -5.80 5.48
N ALA A 109 6.66 -5.99 4.20
CA ALA A 109 5.73 -6.47 3.19
C ALA A 109 6.41 -7.46 2.24
N ALA A 110 5.63 -8.38 1.69
CA ALA A 110 6.11 -9.40 0.76
C ALA A 110 5.28 -9.43 -0.51
N GLY A 111 5.92 -9.69 -1.64
CA GLY A 111 5.28 -9.90 -2.92
C GLY A 111 5.78 -11.16 -3.61
N ASN A 112 4.84 -12.01 -4.06
CA ASN A 112 5.21 -13.16 -4.87
C ASN A 112 5.52 -12.71 -6.30
N TYR A 113 6.58 -13.23 -6.91
CA TYR A 113 6.98 -12.93 -8.28
C TYR A 113 5.89 -13.21 -9.31
N ALA A 114 5.01 -14.18 -9.07
CA ALA A 114 3.87 -14.47 -9.94
C ALA A 114 2.90 -13.27 -10.07
N ASN A 115 2.95 -12.32 -9.14
CA ASN A 115 2.14 -11.09 -9.14
C ASN A 115 2.93 -9.85 -9.58
N VAL A 116 4.19 -10.02 -9.94
CA VAL A 116 5.03 -8.95 -10.50
C VAL A 116 4.98 -9.01 -12.01
N PHE A 117 4.48 -7.96 -12.62
CA PHE A 117 4.36 -7.87 -14.08
C PHE A 117 5.40 -6.90 -14.63
N ASP A 118 5.90 -7.23 -15.82
CA ASP A 118 6.87 -6.39 -16.52
C ASP A 118 6.32 -4.99 -16.76
N ASP A 119 7.16 -3.99 -16.56
CA ASP A 119 6.86 -2.58 -16.76
C ASP A 119 5.61 -2.09 -16.00
N ASN A 120 5.34 -2.65 -14.82
CA ASN A 120 4.16 -2.33 -14.05
C ASN A 120 4.48 -2.05 -12.57
N PHE A 121 3.63 -1.23 -11.94
CA PHE A 121 3.71 -0.98 -10.50
C PHE A 121 3.09 -2.12 -9.70
N THR A 122 3.87 -2.70 -8.81
CA THR A 122 3.42 -3.69 -7.82
C THR A 122 3.34 -3.04 -6.45
N GLY A 123 2.22 -3.25 -5.74
CA GLY A 123 1.97 -2.69 -4.42
C GLY A 123 2.40 -3.62 -3.30
N PHE A 124 3.03 -3.02 -2.27
CA PHE A 124 3.45 -3.66 -1.03
C PHE A 124 2.79 -2.93 0.13
N SER A 125 1.86 -3.60 0.83
CA SER A 125 1.16 -3.03 1.98
C SER A 125 1.75 -3.56 3.27
N PHE A 126 2.03 -2.67 4.21
CA PHE A 126 2.65 -2.99 5.50
C PHE A 126 1.67 -3.57 6.54
N GLY A 127 0.47 -3.93 6.20
CA GLY A 127 -0.52 -4.46 7.15
C GLY A 127 -0.99 -3.45 8.20
N ALA A 128 -0.08 -2.67 8.78
CA ALA A 128 -0.36 -1.52 9.65
C ALA A 128 0.53 -0.35 9.22
N PRO A 129 0.04 0.91 9.25
CA PRO A 129 0.85 2.05 8.86
C PRO A 129 2.03 2.26 9.81
N TYR A 130 3.08 2.85 9.28
CA TYR A 130 4.10 3.51 10.07
C TYR A 130 3.79 5.00 10.09
N THR A 131 3.78 5.61 11.27
CA THR A 131 3.56 7.06 11.42
C THR A 131 4.81 7.67 12.05
N ALA A 132 5.41 8.63 11.37
CA ALA A 132 6.57 9.34 11.86
C ALA A 132 6.18 10.27 13.02
N GLU A 133 6.81 10.13 14.20
CA GLU A 133 6.56 11.01 15.35
C GLU A 133 7.22 12.39 15.15
N GLN A 134 8.31 12.43 14.41
CA GLN A 134 9.06 13.64 14.06
C GLN A 134 9.52 13.54 12.60
N ALA A 135 10.05 14.64 12.05
CA ALA A 135 10.67 14.59 10.74
C ALA A 135 11.90 13.67 10.75
N GLU A 136 11.90 12.64 9.93
CA GLU A 136 12.94 11.61 9.88
C GLU A 136 13.10 11.04 8.48
N THR A 137 14.18 10.32 8.27
CA THR A 137 14.38 9.51 7.07
C THR A 137 14.38 8.04 7.45
N VAL A 138 13.46 7.28 6.88
CA VAL A 138 13.43 5.83 6.94
C VAL A 138 13.92 5.24 5.61
N TYR A 139 14.14 3.95 5.54
CA TYR A 139 14.70 3.29 4.36
C TYR A 139 13.83 2.12 3.95
N LEU A 140 13.55 2.02 2.66
CA LEU A 140 12.98 0.81 2.08
C LEU A 140 14.12 -0.12 1.70
N HIS A 141 14.26 -1.22 2.41
CA HIS A 141 15.16 -2.30 2.06
C HIS A 141 14.41 -3.31 1.19
N ILE A 142 14.82 -3.45 -0.07
CA ILE A 142 14.15 -4.25 -1.10
C ILE A 142 15.07 -5.37 -1.52
N TYR A 143 14.69 -6.62 -1.28
CA TYR A 143 15.56 -7.77 -1.52
C TYR A 143 14.78 -9.04 -1.89
N ASN A 144 15.48 -10.05 -2.38
CA ASN A 144 14.94 -11.37 -2.66
C ASN A 144 15.03 -12.26 -1.42
N ALA A 145 13.89 -12.78 -0.94
CA ALA A 145 13.84 -13.63 0.26
C ALA A 145 14.20 -15.10 0.01
N VAL A 146 14.03 -15.58 -1.21
CA VAL A 146 14.25 -16.97 -1.62
C VAL A 146 14.85 -17.00 -3.01
N GLU A 147 15.41 -18.17 -3.40
CA GLU A 147 15.88 -18.37 -4.77
C GLU A 147 14.80 -18.01 -5.79
N TRP A 148 15.18 -17.28 -6.82
CA TRP A 148 14.30 -16.76 -7.86
C TRP A 148 14.67 -17.33 -9.22
N GLU A 149 13.69 -17.38 -10.13
CA GLU A 149 13.84 -18.01 -11.46
C GLU A 149 14.68 -17.19 -12.43
N GLY A 150 14.98 -15.93 -12.12
CA GLY A 150 15.77 -15.06 -13.01
C GLY A 150 15.90 -13.63 -12.49
N PRO A 151 16.62 -12.76 -13.20
CA PRO A 151 16.87 -11.40 -12.77
C PRO A 151 15.56 -10.61 -12.66
N LEU A 152 15.38 -9.93 -11.55
CA LEU A 152 14.32 -8.96 -11.34
C LEU A 152 14.97 -7.58 -11.30
N GLY A 153 14.47 -6.66 -12.13
CA GLY A 153 14.93 -5.28 -12.14
C GLY A 153 13.87 -4.33 -11.56
N LEU A 154 14.32 -3.17 -11.13
CA LEU A 154 13.46 -2.05 -10.79
C LEU A 154 13.74 -0.87 -11.72
N TRP A 155 12.68 -0.22 -12.14
CA TRP A 155 12.79 1.02 -12.88
C TRP A 155 13.24 2.17 -11.98
N ALA A 156 14.12 3.01 -12.50
CA ALA A 156 14.71 4.13 -11.79
C ALA A 156 14.95 5.33 -12.73
N SER A 157 15.15 6.50 -12.14
CA SER A 157 15.59 7.71 -12.85
C SER A 157 17.06 7.61 -13.26
N GLU A 158 17.44 8.39 -14.28
CA GLU A 158 18.87 8.56 -14.70
C GLU A 158 19.72 9.27 -13.65
N THR A 159 19.09 10.11 -12.83
CA THR A 159 19.76 10.89 -11.80
C THR A 159 18.98 10.80 -10.49
N ALA A 160 19.70 10.82 -9.36
CA ALA A 160 19.06 10.82 -8.05
C ALA A 160 18.16 12.04 -7.87
N VAL A 161 16.94 11.81 -7.42
CA VAL A 161 16.06 12.87 -6.95
C VAL A 161 16.59 13.36 -5.60
N LYS A 162 16.51 14.67 -5.37
CA LYS A 162 16.97 15.29 -4.12
C LYS A 162 16.28 14.62 -2.90
N ASP A 163 17.06 14.36 -1.88
CA ASP A 163 16.63 13.77 -0.61
C ASP A 163 16.10 12.31 -0.70
N LEU A 164 16.24 11.69 -1.88
CA LEU A 164 15.84 10.31 -2.16
C LEU A 164 17.01 9.44 -2.64
N PRO A 165 18.16 9.40 -1.92
CA PRO A 165 19.30 8.59 -2.34
C PRO A 165 18.94 7.09 -2.37
N LEU A 166 19.49 6.39 -3.36
CA LEU A 166 19.43 4.96 -3.53
C LEU A 166 20.81 4.35 -3.25
N THR A 167 20.82 3.22 -2.57
CA THR A 167 22.01 2.41 -2.36
C THR A 167 21.77 1.00 -2.90
N ALA A 168 22.76 0.40 -3.52
CA ALA A 168 22.74 -0.98 -4.00
C ALA A 168 24.05 -1.65 -3.53
N ASP A 169 23.97 -2.77 -2.86
CA ASP A 169 25.11 -3.46 -2.25
C ASP A 169 26.01 -2.51 -1.43
N GLY A 170 25.38 -1.65 -0.62
CA GLY A 170 26.06 -0.67 0.21
C GLY A 170 26.72 0.49 -0.56
N LYS A 171 26.54 0.59 -1.88
CA LYS A 171 27.13 1.64 -2.72
C LYS A 171 26.05 2.62 -3.19
N SER A 172 26.31 3.91 -2.98
CA SER A 172 25.42 4.98 -3.47
C SER A 172 25.27 4.91 -4.99
N GLN A 173 24.02 4.99 -5.45
CA GLN A 173 23.64 5.05 -6.85
C GLN A 173 23.19 6.48 -7.21
N ASN A 174 23.58 6.95 -8.38
CA ASN A 174 23.02 8.19 -8.91
C ASN A 174 21.68 7.90 -9.57
N ALA A 175 20.70 7.50 -8.77
CA ALA A 175 19.36 7.11 -9.20
C ALA A 175 18.37 7.23 -8.04
N THR A 176 17.08 7.22 -8.36
CA THR A 176 15.98 7.02 -7.43
C THR A 176 15.00 6.04 -8.07
N LEU A 177 14.51 5.07 -7.33
CA LEU A 177 13.54 4.10 -7.84
C LEU A 177 12.24 4.78 -8.27
N ALA A 178 11.59 4.26 -9.31
CA ALA A 178 10.22 4.63 -9.67
C ALA A 178 9.28 4.15 -8.56
N LEU A 179 8.77 5.10 -7.79
CA LEU A 179 8.21 4.86 -6.46
C LEU A 179 6.96 5.71 -6.23
N GLN A 180 5.95 5.09 -5.63
CA GLN A 180 4.76 5.77 -5.12
C GLN A 180 4.56 5.37 -3.65
N TYR A 181 4.21 6.34 -2.79
CA TYR A 181 3.82 6.08 -1.41
C TYR A 181 2.33 5.77 -1.33
N MET A 182 1.98 4.82 -0.49
CA MET A 182 0.60 4.58 -0.08
C MET A 182 0.37 5.37 1.21
N THR A 183 -0.27 6.54 1.11
CA THR A 183 -0.38 7.51 2.20
C THR A 183 -1.69 7.40 2.96
N ASP A 184 -2.75 6.84 2.34
CA ASP A 184 -4.03 6.62 3.00
C ASP A 184 -4.81 5.53 2.25
N TYR A 185 -5.82 4.97 2.93
CA TYR A 185 -6.91 4.28 2.28
C TYR A 185 -8.07 5.26 2.15
N SER A 186 -8.48 5.59 0.93
CA SER A 186 -9.56 6.55 0.65
C SER A 186 -10.81 6.21 1.48
N GLY A 187 -10.89 6.84 2.64
CA GLY A 187 -12.01 6.94 3.55
C GLY A 187 -12.66 5.64 3.98
N SER A 188 -12.51 5.27 5.22
CA SER A 188 -13.49 4.40 5.87
C SER A 188 -14.87 5.08 5.76
N TRP A 189 -15.91 4.29 5.51
CA TRP A 189 -17.28 4.76 5.34
C TRP A 189 -17.74 5.83 6.36
N PRO A 190 -17.33 5.81 7.65
CA PRO A 190 -17.65 6.84 8.62
C PRO A 190 -17.05 8.22 8.32
N THR A 191 -15.87 8.31 7.71
CA THR A 191 -15.24 9.60 7.39
C THR A 191 -15.87 10.29 6.17
N ARG A 192 -16.49 9.54 5.26
CA ARG A 192 -17.19 10.11 4.11
C ARG A 192 -18.57 10.70 4.47
N LEU A 193 -19.16 10.32 5.61
CA LEU A 193 -20.42 10.88 6.08
C LEU A 193 -20.23 12.09 7.01
N ALA A 194 -18.97 12.40 7.39
CA ALA A 194 -18.64 13.52 8.26
C ALA A 194 -18.13 14.75 7.49
N ASN A 195 -17.94 14.65 6.19
CA ASN A 195 -17.63 15.73 5.23
C ASN A 195 -18.76 15.84 4.20
#